data_4cf552c0a078025eec5dbd1b6967dd5a
#
_entry.id   4cf552c0a078025eec5dbd1b6967dd5a
#
_cell.length_a   1.000
_cell.length_b   1.000
_cell.length_c   1.000
_cell.angle_alpha   90.00
_cell.angle_beta   90.00
_cell.angle_gamma   90.00
#
_symmetry.space_group_name_H-M   'P 1'
#
loop_
_entity.id
_entity.type
_entity.pdbx_description
1 polymer ?
#
loop_
_entity_poly.entity_id
_entity_poly.type
_entity_poly.pdbx_seq_one_letter_code
_entity_poly.pdbx_strand_id
1 'polypeptide(L)'
;MKTAIVTLSDAGYFHLLEELVDSIQSFTESSSVSICVLDAGMTDEQLNKIKNKVYSVEKANWDIPVPTSKINGKDWLKSQVSRAFLPKYFPSFEKYIWIDCDAWVQSWFVIEMLRKACDNGKLGIVSMADRHNGRVARINWFFKNLGFVKSQNYKHAKSSGFSEKISRHIALQPHLNIGVFSLEGSSEAWSVWQNNLKKALNKGNIFGSEQVAMNVSVYADNIETDILPFYCNWIPYPPSNNTKFNTASRKFVEGFTPNHEIGIMHLAGGIKIGSNDMRFDKKLTIKVPTTSGDFVEKSFRFNKN
;
A
#
# COMPACT_ATOMS: atom_id res chain seq x y z
N MET A 1 5.35 1.00 23.57
CA MET A 1 4.21 1.48 22.73
C MET A 1 3.55 0.30 22.04
N LYS A 2 2.23 0.13 22.22
CA LYS A 2 1.48 -0.94 21.55
C LYS A 2 1.31 -0.60 20.06
N THR A 3 1.79 -1.48 19.20
CA THR A 3 1.72 -1.31 17.74
C THR A 3 0.74 -2.31 17.13
N ALA A 4 -0.19 -1.84 16.30
CA ALA A 4 -1.03 -2.67 15.45
C ALA A 4 -0.49 -2.69 14.02
N ILE A 5 -0.34 -3.87 13.44
CA ILE A 5 -0.30 -4.03 11.98
C ILE A 5 -1.73 -4.29 11.54
N VAL A 6 -2.27 -3.38 10.73
CA VAL A 6 -3.66 -3.45 10.27
C VAL A 6 -3.70 -3.72 8.78
N THR A 7 -4.58 -4.60 8.39
CA THR A 7 -4.87 -4.91 6.98
C THR A 7 -6.37 -5.08 6.77
N LEU A 8 -6.79 -5.27 5.53
CA LEU A 8 -8.19 -5.47 5.19
C LEU A 8 -8.33 -6.49 4.07
N SER A 9 -9.37 -7.32 4.12
CA SER A 9 -9.69 -8.23 3.03
C SER A 9 -11.19 -8.40 2.81
N ASP A 10 -11.54 -8.77 1.60
CA ASP A 10 -12.82 -9.39 1.24
C ASP A 10 -12.61 -10.89 0.95
N ALA A 11 -13.70 -11.57 0.55
CA ALA A 11 -13.64 -12.99 0.25
C ALA A 11 -12.69 -13.33 -0.91
N GLY A 12 -12.58 -12.46 -1.91
CA GLY A 12 -11.75 -12.70 -3.10
C GLY A 12 -10.25 -12.62 -2.83
N TYR A 13 -9.86 -11.79 -1.87
CA TYR A 13 -8.45 -11.57 -1.51
C TYR A 13 -8.02 -12.33 -0.25
N PHE A 14 -8.88 -13.12 0.34
CA PHE A 14 -8.61 -13.83 1.59
C PHE A 14 -7.32 -14.67 1.58
N HIS A 15 -7.02 -15.34 0.47
CA HIS A 15 -5.80 -16.13 0.33
C HIS A 15 -4.52 -15.29 0.37
N LEU A 16 -4.58 -14.01 -0.04
CA LEU A 16 -3.47 -13.06 0.09
C LEU A 16 -3.35 -12.54 1.52
N LEU A 17 -4.49 -12.29 2.19
CA LEU A 17 -4.52 -11.97 3.61
C LEU A 17 -3.83 -13.06 4.44
N GLU A 18 -4.10 -14.35 4.17
CA GLU A 18 -3.45 -15.44 4.87
C GLU A 18 -1.92 -15.41 4.65
N GLU A 19 -1.47 -15.16 3.43
CA GLU A 19 -0.04 -15.06 3.12
C GLU A 19 0.62 -13.88 3.83
N LEU A 20 -0.04 -12.73 3.90
CA LEU A 20 0.45 -11.58 4.68
C LEU A 20 0.59 -11.94 6.16
N VAL A 21 -0.46 -12.50 6.77
CA VAL A 21 -0.46 -12.89 8.18
C VAL A 21 0.61 -13.93 8.47
N ASP A 22 0.71 -14.98 7.64
CA ASP A 22 1.71 -16.03 7.78
C ASP A 22 3.14 -15.48 7.60
N SER A 23 3.34 -14.50 6.70
CA SER A 23 4.64 -13.85 6.52
C SER A 23 5.06 -13.06 7.77
N ILE A 24 4.16 -12.30 8.39
CA ILE A 24 4.42 -11.58 9.62
C ILE A 24 4.73 -12.56 10.77
N GLN A 25 3.91 -13.60 10.92
CA GLN A 25 4.06 -14.59 11.98
C GLN A 25 5.28 -15.51 11.82
N SER A 26 5.92 -15.50 10.66
CA SER A 26 7.18 -16.24 10.45
C SER A 26 8.38 -15.64 11.19
N PHE A 27 8.27 -14.40 11.69
CA PHE A 27 9.31 -13.72 12.47
C PHE A 27 9.06 -13.88 13.98
N THR A 28 10.12 -14.14 14.73
CA THR A 28 10.07 -14.19 16.21
C THR A 28 9.66 -12.86 16.81
N GLU A 29 10.05 -11.75 16.18
CA GLU A 29 9.73 -10.37 16.57
C GLU A 29 8.25 -10.02 16.44
N SER A 30 7.47 -10.85 15.72
CA SER A 30 6.02 -10.64 15.55
C SER A 30 5.25 -10.61 16.86
N SER A 31 5.80 -11.20 17.93
CA SER A 31 5.25 -11.11 19.29
C SER A 31 5.19 -9.67 19.83
N SER A 32 5.96 -8.72 19.25
CA SER A 32 5.98 -7.31 19.66
C SER A 32 4.87 -6.45 19.03
N VAL A 33 4.07 -7.03 18.13
CA VAL A 33 2.98 -6.34 17.43
C VAL A 33 1.68 -7.15 17.51
N SER A 34 0.55 -6.49 17.30
CA SER A 34 -0.75 -7.14 17.18
C SER A 34 -1.23 -7.04 15.74
N ILE A 35 -1.61 -8.15 15.13
CA ILE A 35 -2.20 -8.15 13.79
C ILE A 35 -3.70 -7.94 13.93
N CYS A 36 -4.23 -6.90 13.29
CA CYS A 36 -5.65 -6.54 13.27
C CYS A 36 -6.17 -6.56 11.83
N VAL A 37 -7.39 -7.05 11.65
CA VAL A 37 -7.98 -7.20 10.31
C VAL A 37 -9.31 -6.47 10.23
N LEU A 38 -9.53 -5.72 9.16
CA LEU A 38 -10.82 -5.19 8.79
C LEU A 38 -11.50 -6.14 7.79
N ASP A 39 -12.69 -6.59 8.12
CA ASP A 39 -13.52 -7.41 7.25
C ASP A 39 -14.33 -6.54 6.28
N ALA A 40 -14.04 -6.65 4.99
CA ALA A 40 -14.77 -5.97 3.92
C ALA A 40 -15.74 -6.89 3.16
N GLY A 41 -16.03 -8.07 3.68
CA GLY A 41 -16.95 -9.06 3.09
C GLY A 41 -16.32 -10.43 2.93
N MET A 42 -15.63 -10.92 3.96
CA MET A 42 -15.20 -12.32 4.06
C MET A 42 -16.39 -13.24 4.32
N THR A 43 -16.26 -14.52 3.97
CA THR A 43 -17.24 -15.54 4.34
C THR A 43 -17.11 -15.91 5.82
N ASP A 44 -18.15 -16.52 6.42
CA ASP A 44 -18.10 -16.96 7.81
C ASP A 44 -16.97 -17.96 8.07
N GLU A 45 -16.69 -18.86 7.13
CA GLU A 45 -15.57 -19.80 7.20
C GLU A 45 -14.23 -19.06 7.25
N GLN A 46 -14.04 -18.09 6.37
CA GLN A 46 -12.84 -17.25 6.32
C GLN A 46 -12.68 -16.42 7.59
N LEU A 47 -13.76 -15.85 8.10
CA LEU A 47 -13.78 -15.11 9.37
C LEU A 47 -13.36 -15.99 10.53
N ASN A 48 -13.92 -17.20 10.63
CA ASN A 48 -13.58 -18.15 11.69
C ASN A 48 -12.10 -18.56 11.60
N LYS A 49 -11.60 -18.77 10.40
CA LYS A 49 -10.20 -19.15 10.17
C LYS A 49 -9.23 -18.02 10.59
N ILE A 50 -9.50 -16.78 10.17
CA ILE A 50 -8.58 -15.67 10.44
C ILE A 50 -8.62 -15.22 11.91
N LYS A 51 -9.76 -15.27 12.58
CA LYS A 51 -9.89 -14.93 14.00
C LYS A 51 -8.98 -15.75 14.90
N ASN A 52 -8.66 -16.98 14.51
CA ASN A 52 -7.74 -17.84 15.28
C ASN A 52 -6.26 -17.49 15.07
N LYS A 53 -5.94 -16.63 14.08
CA LYS A 53 -4.57 -16.27 13.72
C LYS A 53 -4.19 -14.84 14.12
N VAL A 54 -5.16 -13.97 14.37
CA VAL A 54 -4.93 -12.53 14.56
C VAL A 54 -5.48 -12.03 15.89
N TYR A 55 -5.05 -10.85 16.30
CA TYR A 55 -5.46 -10.25 17.57
C TYR A 55 -6.94 -9.85 17.58
N SER A 56 -7.41 -9.19 16.52
CA SER A 56 -8.80 -8.75 16.39
C SER A 56 -9.24 -8.67 14.93
N VAL A 57 -10.54 -8.90 14.70
CA VAL A 57 -11.20 -8.71 13.41
C VAL A 57 -12.41 -7.81 13.62
N GLU A 58 -12.43 -6.66 12.95
CA GLU A 58 -13.52 -5.69 13.00
C GLU A 58 -14.17 -5.54 11.63
N LYS A 59 -15.48 -5.32 11.60
CA LYS A 59 -16.20 -5.10 10.34
C LYS A 59 -15.92 -3.72 9.78
N ALA A 60 -15.40 -3.64 8.55
CA ALA A 60 -15.22 -2.38 7.86
C ALA A 60 -16.55 -1.71 7.53
N ASN A 61 -16.64 -0.40 7.70
CA ASN A 61 -17.83 0.40 7.48
C ASN A 61 -17.60 1.50 6.43
N TRP A 62 -18.71 2.08 5.98
CA TRP A 62 -18.70 3.32 5.22
C TRP A 62 -18.60 4.51 6.20
N ASP A 63 -17.39 4.76 6.75
CA ASP A 63 -17.15 5.81 7.75
C ASP A 63 -17.45 7.22 7.24
N ILE A 64 -17.41 7.41 5.93
CA ILE A 64 -17.88 8.59 5.23
C ILE A 64 -19.04 8.15 4.34
N PRO A 65 -20.22 8.77 4.44
CA PRO A 65 -21.34 8.45 3.59
C PRO A 65 -21.02 8.63 2.10
N VAL A 66 -21.31 7.60 1.32
CA VAL A 66 -21.10 7.60 -0.14
C VAL A 66 -22.42 7.24 -0.81
N PRO A 67 -22.85 7.94 -1.88
CA PRO A 67 -24.06 7.60 -2.60
C PRO A 67 -24.05 6.15 -3.11
N THR A 68 -25.15 5.44 -2.96
CA THR A 68 -25.29 4.03 -3.39
C THR A 68 -24.97 3.84 -4.87
N SER A 69 -25.31 4.86 -5.70
CA SER A 69 -24.97 4.87 -7.13
C SER A 69 -23.48 4.81 -7.43
N LYS A 70 -22.63 5.32 -6.52
CA LYS A 70 -21.17 5.23 -6.65
C LYS A 70 -20.63 3.88 -6.18
N ILE A 71 -21.28 3.23 -5.22
CA ILE A 71 -20.90 1.91 -4.71
C ILE A 71 -21.12 0.85 -5.78
N ASN A 72 -22.26 0.90 -6.48
CA ASN A 72 -22.61 0.02 -7.59
C ASN A 72 -22.38 -1.48 -7.27
N GLY A 73 -22.85 -1.93 -6.11
CA GLY A 73 -22.71 -3.31 -5.64
C GLY A 73 -21.29 -3.75 -5.20
N LYS A 74 -20.32 -2.84 -5.26
CA LYS A 74 -18.92 -3.12 -4.88
C LYS A 74 -18.66 -2.76 -3.42
N ASP A 75 -19.26 -3.51 -2.52
CA ASP A 75 -19.19 -3.22 -1.07
C ASP A 75 -17.74 -3.27 -0.51
N TRP A 76 -16.85 -4.04 -1.15
CA TRP A 76 -15.43 -4.06 -0.85
C TRP A 76 -14.75 -2.67 -0.95
N LEU A 77 -15.34 -1.72 -1.71
CA LEU A 77 -14.82 -0.35 -1.81
C LEU A 77 -14.83 0.42 -0.49
N LYS A 78 -15.51 -0.07 0.56
CA LYS A 78 -15.37 0.48 1.91
C LYS A 78 -13.92 0.42 2.42
N SER A 79 -13.08 -0.47 1.86
CA SER A 79 -11.63 -0.48 2.10
C SER A 79 -10.95 0.87 1.80
N GLN A 80 -11.47 1.60 0.82
CA GLN A 80 -10.96 2.91 0.42
C GLN A 80 -11.37 4.02 1.40
N VAL A 81 -12.25 3.72 2.34
CA VAL A 81 -12.74 4.69 3.33
C VAL A 81 -12.23 4.34 4.71
N SER A 82 -12.42 3.08 5.15
CA SER A 82 -12.16 2.63 6.52
C SER A 82 -10.71 2.77 6.96
N ARG A 83 -9.73 2.66 6.03
CA ARG A 83 -8.30 2.78 6.38
C ARG A 83 -7.91 4.15 6.96
N ALA A 84 -8.67 5.19 6.70
CA ALA A 84 -8.46 6.51 7.32
C ALA A 84 -8.99 6.61 8.76
N PHE A 85 -9.60 5.54 9.29
CA PHE A 85 -10.26 5.52 10.59
C PHE A 85 -9.72 4.43 11.53
N LEU A 86 -8.49 3.98 11.37
CA LEU A 86 -7.92 2.87 12.15
C LEU A 86 -8.01 3.07 13.67
N PRO A 87 -7.77 4.27 14.24
CA PRO A 87 -7.92 4.49 15.68
C PRO A 87 -9.36 4.29 16.20
N LYS A 88 -10.37 4.46 15.35
CA LYS A 88 -11.77 4.18 15.68
C LYS A 88 -12.05 2.68 15.80
N TYR A 89 -11.46 1.88 14.90
CA TYR A 89 -11.65 0.41 14.89
C TYR A 89 -10.86 -0.29 15.98
N PHE A 90 -9.64 0.20 16.25
CA PHE A 90 -8.69 -0.44 17.16
C PHE A 90 -8.13 0.57 18.17
N PRO A 91 -8.95 1.12 19.09
CA PRO A 91 -8.58 2.27 19.92
C PRO A 91 -7.49 2.01 20.97
N SER A 92 -7.09 0.75 21.18
CA SER A 92 -6.13 0.38 22.22
C SER A 92 -4.66 0.46 21.80
N PHE A 93 -4.37 0.94 20.60
CA PHE A 93 -3.03 1.02 20.06
C PHE A 93 -2.52 2.46 19.96
N GLU A 94 -1.21 2.62 20.15
CA GLU A 94 -0.52 3.91 20.05
C GLU A 94 0.00 4.15 18.63
N LYS A 95 0.40 3.08 17.92
CA LYS A 95 0.92 3.11 16.56
C LYS A 95 0.17 2.15 15.65
N TYR A 96 -0.10 2.61 14.45
CA TYR A 96 -0.73 1.83 13.40
C TYR A 96 0.21 1.73 12.21
N ILE A 97 0.44 0.51 11.75
CA ILE A 97 1.10 0.20 10.49
C ILE A 97 0.04 -0.43 9.59
N TRP A 98 -0.25 0.22 8.48
CA TRP A 98 -1.11 -0.35 7.45
C TRP A 98 -0.28 -1.12 6.44
N ILE A 99 -0.74 -2.30 6.05
CA ILE A 99 -0.18 -3.10 4.95
C ILE A 99 -1.34 -3.67 4.15
N ASP A 100 -1.43 -3.36 2.85
CA ASP A 100 -2.44 -3.94 1.96
C ASP A 100 -2.33 -5.46 1.94
N CYS A 101 -3.45 -6.19 1.88
CA CYS A 101 -3.45 -7.65 1.98
C CYS A 101 -2.80 -8.37 0.78
N ASP A 102 -2.60 -7.68 -0.35
CA ASP A 102 -1.84 -8.19 -1.49
C ASP A 102 -0.33 -7.89 -1.39
N ALA A 103 0.14 -7.64 -0.17
CA ALA A 103 1.56 -7.53 0.17
C ALA A 103 1.97 -8.63 1.16
N TRP A 104 3.27 -8.81 1.36
CA TRP A 104 3.81 -9.68 2.40
C TRP A 104 5.17 -9.18 2.89
N VAL A 105 5.50 -9.47 4.14
CA VAL A 105 6.73 -9.00 4.80
C VAL A 105 7.85 -10.02 4.55
N GLN A 106 8.89 -9.58 3.85
CA GLN A 106 10.08 -10.41 3.62
C GLN A 106 11.12 -10.24 4.73
N SER A 107 11.19 -9.05 5.34
CA SER A 107 12.22 -8.74 6.32
C SER A 107 11.72 -7.80 7.38
N TRP A 108 11.97 -8.17 8.64
CA TRP A 108 11.40 -7.48 9.80
C TRP A 108 11.87 -6.02 9.97
N PHE A 109 13.07 -5.69 9.48
CA PHE A 109 13.61 -4.33 9.62
C PHE A 109 12.63 -3.25 9.12
N VAL A 110 11.79 -3.58 8.12
CA VAL A 110 10.82 -2.62 7.58
C VAL A 110 9.73 -2.26 8.61
N ILE A 111 9.33 -3.21 9.45
CA ILE A 111 8.36 -2.95 10.53
C ILE A 111 8.95 -1.97 11.54
N GLU A 112 10.24 -2.13 11.89
CA GLU A 112 10.92 -1.20 12.78
C GLU A 112 11.12 0.19 12.12
N MET A 113 11.42 0.24 10.82
CA MET A 113 11.48 1.50 10.08
C MET A 113 10.12 2.22 10.09
N LEU A 114 9.01 1.50 9.82
CA LEU A 114 7.66 2.06 9.85
C LEU A 114 7.27 2.54 11.25
N ARG A 115 7.62 1.77 12.30
CA ARG A 115 7.41 2.18 13.71
C ARG A 115 8.15 3.46 14.05
N LYS A 116 9.37 3.63 13.53
CA LYS A 116 10.20 4.81 13.75
C LYS A 116 9.74 6.01 12.94
N ALA A 117 9.33 5.79 11.70
CA ALA A 117 8.91 6.86 10.80
C ALA A 117 7.65 7.62 11.27
N CYS A 118 6.82 6.98 12.11
CA CYS A 118 5.64 7.63 12.67
C CYS A 118 5.86 8.28 14.04
N ASP A 119 7.08 8.29 14.58
CA ASP A 119 7.38 8.95 15.84
C ASP A 119 7.03 10.45 15.79
N ASN A 120 6.53 10.98 16.89
CA ASN A 120 6.11 12.38 17.05
C ASN A 120 4.92 12.76 16.14
N GLY A 121 4.06 11.81 15.83
CA GLY A 121 2.84 12.04 15.04
C GLY A 121 3.06 12.19 13.54
N LYS A 122 4.27 11.94 13.03
CA LYS A 122 4.58 11.97 11.61
C LYS A 122 3.88 10.85 10.84
N LEU A 123 3.63 11.08 9.57
CA LEU A 123 3.21 10.04 8.64
C LEU A 123 4.45 9.33 8.07
N GLY A 124 4.64 8.05 8.37
CA GLY A 124 5.61 7.21 7.65
C GLY A 124 4.97 6.65 6.39
N ILE A 125 5.51 6.95 5.21
CA ILE A 125 4.90 6.53 3.93
C ILE A 125 5.97 6.34 2.85
N VAL A 126 5.65 5.57 1.80
CA VAL A 126 6.57 5.27 0.71
C VAL A 126 6.21 6.04 -0.55
N SER A 127 7.19 6.66 -1.19
CA SER A 127 7.04 7.31 -2.49
C SER A 127 7.08 6.28 -3.62
N MET A 128 6.22 6.48 -4.63
CA MET A 128 6.28 5.73 -5.90
C MET A 128 7.41 6.21 -6.82
N ALA A 129 7.95 7.40 -6.57
CA ALA A 129 9.08 7.95 -7.32
C ALA A 129 10.36 7.72 -6.53
N ASP A 130 11.17 6.82 -7.04
CA ASP A 130 12.49 6.47 -6.52
C ASP A 130 13.35 6.02 -7.71
N ARG A 131 14.60 5.63 -7.52
CA ARG A 131 15.48 5.07 -8.55
C ARG A 131 14.87 3.88 -9.29
N HIS A 132 13.96 3.13 -8.67
CA HIS A 132 13.17 2.09 -9.28
C HIS A 132 12.16 2.63 -10.31
N ASN A 133 11.54 3.76 -10.02
CA ASN A 133 10.56 4.44 -10.86
C ASN A 133 10.68 5.96 -10.72
N GLY A 134 11.62 6.55 -11.45
CA GLY A 134 11.89 8.00 -11.35
C GLY A 134 10.85 8.91 -12.01
N ARG A 135 9.73 8.37 -12.52
CA ARG A 135 8.79 9.16 -13.28
C ARG A 135 7.68 9.73 -12.40
N VAL A 136 7.73 11.01 -12.11
CA VAL A 136 6.64 11.77 -11.45
C VAL A 136 5.60 12.28 -12.46
N ALA A 137 5.97 12.44 -13.71
CA ALA A 137 5.11 12.90 -14.79
C ALA A 137 5.50 12.30 -16.14
N ARG A 138 4.56 12.30 -17.09
CA ARG A 138 4.79 11.90 -18.48
C ARG A 138 4.59 13.08 -19.39
N ILE A 139 5.49 13.23 -20.38
CA ILE A 139 5.37 14.23 -21.43
C ILE A 139 4.74 13.56 -22.66
N ASN A 140 3.66 14.12 -23.17
CA ASN A 140 3.07 13.72 -24.44
C ASN A 140 3.51 14.72 -25.53
N TRP A 141 4.13 14.19 -26.57
CA TRP A 141 4.55 14.97 -27.73
C TRP A 141 3.43 15.06 -28.75
N PHE A 142 3.29 16.21 -29.37
CA PHE A 142 2.37 16.45 -30.48
C PHE A 142 3.19 16.95 -31.68
N PHE A 143 3.25 16.19 -32.75
CA PHE A 143 4.05 16.48 -33.96
C PHE A 143 5.49 16.95 -33.65
N LYS A 144 6.22 16.22 -32.82
CA LYS A 144 7.59 16.56 -32.35
C LYS A 144 7.66 17.78 -31.41
N ASN A 145 6.56 18.45 -31.13
CA ASN A 145 6.47 19.54 -30.17
C ASN A 145 5.97 19.06 -28.82
N LEU A 146 6.34 19.76 -27.75
CA LEU A 146 5.78 19.51 -26.41
C LEU A 146 4.28 19.82 -26.41
N GLY A 147 3.43 18.79 -26.34
CA GLY A 147 1.99 18.95 -26.29
C GLY A 147 1.50 19.24 -24.88
N PHE A 148 1.68 18.28 -23.98
CA PHE A 148 1.24 18.44 -22.61
C PHE A 148 1.93 17.47 -21.65
N VAL A 149 2.01 17.86 -20.37
CA VAL A 149 2.53 17.05 -19.28
C VAL A 149 1.36 16.34 -18.59
N LYS A 150 1.43 15.02 -18.48
CA LYS A 150 0.49 14.21 -17.69
C LYS A 150 1.10 13.91 -16.34
N SER A 151 0.48 14.42 -15.28
CA SER A 151 0.80 14.08 -13.89
C SER A 151 -0.32 13.24 -13.30
N GLN A 152 0.03 12.19 -12.56
CA GLN A 152 -0.94 11.35 -11.87
C GLN A 152 -1.61 12.15 -10.75
N ASN A 153 -0.83 12.86 -9.94
CA ASN A 153 -1.35 13.70 -8.85
C ASN A 153 -2.32 14.76 -9.37
N TYR A 154 -1.93 15.50 -10.43
CA TYR A 154 -2.81 16.51 -11.02
C TYR A 154 -4.12 15.91 -11.50
N LYS A 155 -4.04 14.84 -12.31
CA LYS A 155 -5.22 14.19 -12.87
C LYS A 155 -6.18 13.72 -11.79
N HIS A 156 -5.67 13.02 -10.77
CA HIS A 156 -6.49 12.47 -9.71
C HIS A 156 -7.08 13.56 -8.81
N ALA A 157 -6.31 14.59 -8.47
CA ALA A 157 -6.83 15.72 -7.68
C ALA A 157 -7.96 16.46 -8.43
N LYS A 158 -7.78 16.75 -9.71
CA LYS A 158 -8.81 17.39 -10.53
C LYS A 158 -10.07 16.55 -10.63
N SER A 159 -9.95 15.25 -10.93
CA SER A 159 -11.09 14.35 -11.04
C SER A 159 -11.81 14.14 -9.71
N SER A 160 -11.11 14.29 -8.59
CA SER A 160 -11.67 14.23 -7.24
C SER A 160 -12.22 15.57 -6.74
N GLY A 161 -12.21 16.62 -7.58
CA GLY A 161 -12.85 17.91 -7.30
C GLY A 161 -12.02 18.86 -6.43
N PHE A 162 -10.74 18.61 -6.25
CA PHE A 162 -9.85 19.60 -5.66
C PHE A 162 -9.67 20.82 -6.58
N SER A 163 -9.41 21.98 -5.99
CA SER A 163 -9.23 23.22 -6.75
C SER A 163 -8.07 23.15 -7.73
N GLU A 164 -8.12 23.96 -8.79
CA GLU A 164 -7.02 24.08 -9.75
C GLU A 164 -5.69 24.43 -9.06
N LYS A 165 -5.73 25.33 -8.06
CA LYS A 165 -4.57 25.73 -7.27
C LYS A 165 -3.93 24.52 -6.59
N ILE A 166 -4.70 23.72 -5.88
CA ILE A 166 -4.22 22.49 -5.20
C ILE A 166 -3.69 21.49 -6.22
N SER A 167 -4.45 21.23 -7.29
CA SER A 167 -4.07 20.25 -8.30
C SER A 167 -2.75 20.60 -9.00
N ARG A 168 -2.51 21.89 -9.29
CA ARG A 168 -1.24 22.37 -9.85
C ARG A 168 -0.10 22.29 -8.84
N HIS A 169 -0.37 22.63 -7.58
CA HIS A 169 0.65 22.61 -6.52
C HIS A 169 1.24 21.21 -6.34
N ILE A 170 0.41 20.17 -6.33
CA ILE A 170 0.86 18.79 -6.15
C ILE A 170 1.27 18.07 -7.45
N ALA A 171 1.14 18.74 -8.61
CA ALA A 171 1.26 18.11 -9.92
C ALA A 171 2.57 17.37 -10.15
N LEU A 172 3.69 17.96 -9.75
CA LEU A 172 5.04 17.41 -9.95
C LEU A 172 5.64 16.81 -8.68
N GLN A 173 4.87 16.69 -7.61
CA GLN A 173 5.32 16.01 -6.41
C GLN A 173 5.35 14.49 -6.63
N PRO A 174 6.26 13.77 -5.97
CA PRO A 174 6.28 12.32 -5.98
C PRO A 174 4.92 11.74 -5.56
N HIS A 175 4.38 10.79 -6.33
CA HIS A 175 3.14 10.14 -5.96
C HIS A 175 3.39 9.18 -4.78
N LEU A 176 2.67 9.37 -3.68
CA LEU A 176 2.78 8.52 -2.49
C LEU A 176 1.84 7.33 -2.61
N ASN A 177 2.29 6.16 -2.17
CA ASN A 177 1.48 4.94 -2.16
C ASN A 177 1.04 4.60 -0.74
N ILE A 178 -0.27 4.52 -0.52
CA ILE A 178 -0.87 4.23 0.79
C ILE A 178 -1.09 2.74 1.06
N GLY A 179 -0.55 1.86 0.22
CA GLY A 179 -0.61 0.42 0.47
C GLY A 179 0.26 -0.01 1.65
N VAL A 180 1.25 0.83 2.02
CA VAL A 180 2.04 0.68 3.25
C VAL A 180 2.26 2.09 3.82
N PHE A 181 1.82 2.28 5.06
CA PHE A 181 2.09 3.51 5.82
C PHE A 181 2.07 3.25 7.33
N SER A 182 2.55 4.21 8.10
CA SER A 182 2.45 4.20 9.57
C SER A 182 2.06 5.56 10.11
N LEU A 183 1.33 5.57 11.23
CA LEU A 183 0.88 6.80 11.88
C LEU A 183 0.55 6.53 13.35
N GLU A 184 0.88 7.47 14.24
CA GLU A 184 0.45 7.41 15.64
C GLU A 184 -1.04 7.65 15.78
N GLY A 185 -1.69 6.97 16.73
CA GLY A 185 -3.13 7.08 16.95
C GLY A 185 -3.60 8.48 17.34
N SER A 186 -2.72 9.25 18.02
CA SER A 186 -2.99 10.62 18.44
C SER A 186 -2.67 11.68 17.38
N SER A 187 -2.13 11.29 16.22
CA SER A 187 -1.72 12.23 15.18
C SER A 187 -2.91 13.00 14.58
N GLU A 188 -2.74 14.31 14.45
CA GLU A 188 -3.72 15.16 13.76
C GLU A 188 -3.85 14.86 12.26
N ALA A 189 -2.86 14.19 11.69
CA ALA A 189 -2.87 13.77 10.29
C ALA A 189 -4.10 12.93 9.92
N TRP A 190 -4.66 12.15 10.87
CA TRP A 190 -5.90 11.40 10.64
C TRP A 190 -7.05 12.34 10.27
N SER A 191 -7.25 13.41 11.02
CA SER A 191 -8.35 14.36 10.79
C SER A 191 -8.17 15.12 9.47
N VAL A 192 -6.96 15.53 9.14
CA VAL A 192 -6.63 16.19 7.87
C VAL A 192 -6.92 15.26 6.69
N TRP A 193 -6.46 13.99 6.77
CA TRP A 193 -6.72 12.99 5.74
C TRP A 193 -8.21 12.69 5.58
N GLN A 194 -8.95 12.47 6.68
CA GLN A 194 -10.40 12.24 6.66
C GLN A 194 -11.16 13.39 5.99
N ASN A 195 -10.78 14.64 6.29
CA ASN A 195 -11.38 15.82 5.68
C ASN A 195 -11.13 15.87 4.16
N ASN A 196 -9.92 15.56 3.70
CA ASN A 196 -9.60 15.51 2.28
C ASN A 196 -10.26 14.32 1.60
N LEU A 197 -10.36 13.18 2.27
CA LEU A 197 -11.08 12.02 1.76
C LEU A 197 -12.57 12.32 1.55
N LYS A 198 -13.21 13.02 2.50
CA LYS A 198 -14.59 13.48 2.36
C LYS A 198 -14.76 14.38 1.14
N LYS A 199 -13.82 15.33 0.90
CA LYS A 199 -13.82 16.18 -0.31
C LYS A 199 -13.68 15.35 -1.57
N ALA A 200 -12.73 14.41 -1.60
CA ALA A 200 -12.47 13.54 -2.75
C ALA A 200 -13.69 12.67 -3.11
N LEU A 201 -14.38 12.10 -2.11
CA LEU A 201 -15.55 11.25 -2.31
C LEU A 201 -16.78 12.01 -2.83
N ASN A 202 -16.87 13.32 -2.61
CA ASN A 202 -18.00 14.12 -3.12
C ASN A 202 -18.07 14.12 -4.66
N LYS A 203 -16.94 14.27 -5.35
CA LYS A 203 -16.88 14.38 -6.83
C LYS A 203 -16.21 13.21 -7.50
N GLY A 204 -15.12 12.67 -6.89
CA GLY A 204 -14.32 11.60 -7.48
C GLY A 204 -14.97 10.22 -7.40
N ASN A 205 -14.29 9.25 -8.00
CA ASN A 205 -14.59 7.84 -7.81
C ASN A 205 -14.19 7.43 -6.39
N ILE A 206 -14.80 6.36 -5.87
CA ILE A 206 -14.41 5.83 -4.56
C ILE A 206 -12.98 5.24 -4.64
N PHE A 207 -12.72 4.43 -5.67
CA PHE A 207 -11.41 3.80 -5.86
C PHE A 207 -10.32 4.84 -6.09
N GLY A 208 -9.30 4.83 -5.24
CA GLY A 208 -8.16 5.74 -5.25
C GLY A 208 -8.42 7.10 -4.61
N SER A 209 -9.63 7.34 -4.05
CA SER A 209 -9.96 8.60 -3.38
C SER A 209 -9.09 8.83 -2.14
N GLU A 210 -8.82 7.78 -1.38
CA GLU A 210 -8.01 7.84 -0.17
C GLU A 210 -6.54 8.15 -0.48
N GLN A 211 -6.03 7.64 -1.59
CA GLN A 211 -4.65 7.90 -2.01
C GLN A 211 -4.46 9.34 -2.50
N VAL A 212 -5.41 9.87 -3.29
CA VAL A 212 -5.33 11.29 -3.68
C VAL A 212 -5.54 12.22 -2.49
N ALA A 213 -6.43 11.86 -1.57
CA ALA A 213 -6.63 12.63 -0.32
C ALA A 213 -5.36 12.67 0.52
N MET A 214 -4.64 11.55 0.66
CA MET A 214 -3.36 11.49 1.37
C MET A 214 -2.30 12.36 0.67
N ASN A 215 -2.16 12.26 -0.66
CA ASN A 215 -1.20 13.12 -1.39
C ASN A 215 -1.51 14.62 -1.22
N VAL A 216 -2.79 15.01 -1.18
CA VAL A 216 -3.19 16.40 -0.88
C VAL A 216 -2.84 16.77 0.56
N SER A 217 -3.11 15.89 1.53
CA SER A 217 -2.79 16.13 2.94
C SER A 217 -1.28 16.34 3.15
N VAL A 218 -0.44 15.57 2.48
CA VAL A 218 1.01 15.73 2.57
C VAL A 218 1.49 17.02 1.90
N TYR A 219 1.13 17.22 0.63
CA TYR A 219 1.76 18.27 -0.18
C TYR A 219 1.05 19.62 -0.15
N ALA A 220 -0.24 19.67 0.13
CA ALA A 220 -0.99 20.91 0.17
C ALA A 220 -1.33 21.38 1.60
N ASP A 221 -1.60 20.44 2.51
CA ASP A 221 -1.87 20.75 3.91
C ASP A 221 -0.64 20.58 4.81
N ASN A 222 0.51 20.10 4.25
CA ASN A 222 1.81 20.00 4.89
C ASN A 222 1.83 19.17 6.19
N ILE A 223 1.12 18.04 6.23
CA ILE A 223 1.28 17.13 7.37
C ILE A 223 2.72 16.63 7.46
N GLU A 224 3.28 16.59 8.65
CA GLU A 224 4.65 16.09 8.85
C GLU A 224 4.77 14.66 8.38
N THR A 225 5.77 14.40 7.53
CA THR A 225 5.90 13.12 6.82
C THR A 225 7.36 12.68 6.76
N ASP A 226 7.59 11.42 7.06
CA ASP A 226 8.85 10.72 6.81
C ASP A 226 8.68 9.81 5.58
N ILE A 227 9.36 10.15 4.49
CA ILE A 227 9.26 9.41 3.22
C ILE A 227 10.30 8.29 3.23
N LEU A 228 9.81 7.07 3.35
CA LEU A 228 10.62 5.87 3.39
C LEU A 228 11.09 5.42 2.00
N PRO A 229 12.23 4.72 1.90
CA PRO A 229 12.73 4.14 0.67
C PRO A 229 11.76 3.15 0.04
N PHE A 230 11.83 3.00 -1.30
CA PHE A 230 10.89 2.16 -2.06
C PHE A 230 10.92 0.68 -1.67
N TYR A 231 12.04 0.15 -1.16
CA TYR A 231 12.12 -1.22 -0.68
C TYR A 231 11.25 -1.50 0.57
N CYS A 232 10.72 -0.47 1.21
CA CYS A 232 9.72 -0.61 2.28
C CYS A 232 8.30 -0.91 1.76
N ASN A 233 8.06 -0.70 0.46
CA ASN A 233 6.79 -1.03 -0.23
C ASN A 233 7.09 -1.31 -1.70
N TRP A 234 7.75 -2.44 -1.95
CA TRP A 234 8.26 -2.79 -3.27
C TRP A 234 7.17 -3.33 -4.17
N ILE A 235 6.90 -2.61 -5.26
CA ILE A 235 5.97 -3.06 -6.30
C ILE A 235 6.82 -3.54 -7.49
N PRO A 236 6.84 -4.85 -7.76
CA PRO A 236 7.60 -5.40 -8.88
C PRO A 236 6.85 -5.16 -10.19
N TYR A 237 7.31 -4.20 -10.99
CA TYR A 237 6.77 -3.93 -12.33
C TYR A 237 7.47 -4.76 -13.40
N PRO A 238 6.86 -5.83 -13.94
CA PRO A 238 7.40 -6.55 -15.09
C PRO A 238 7.36 -5.67 -16.36
N PRO A 239 8.29 -5.82 -17.28
CA PRO A 239 9.46 -6.71 -17.30
C PRO A 239 10.73 -6.07 -16.69
N SER A 240 10.60 -5.23 -15.67
CA SER A 240 11.76 -4.52 -15.14
C SER A 240 12.73 -5.48 -14.43
N ASN A 241 14.00 -5.44 -14.82
CA ASN A 241 15.10 -6.10 -14.12
C ASN A 241 15.44 -5.43 -12.77
N ASN A 242 14.52 -4.65 -12.24
CA ASN A 242 14.74 -3.87 -11.02
C ASN A 242 14.55 -4.69 -9.74
N THR A 243 14.02 -5.92 -9.85
CA THR A 243 13.98 -6.89 -8.76
C THR A 243 14.99 -8.00 -9.05
N LYS A 244 15.89 -8.27 -8.12
CA LYS A 244 16.81 -9.40 -8.19
C LYS A 244 16.57 -10.38 -7.05
N PHE A 245 17.09 -11.59 -7.19
CA PHE A 245 17.10 -12.59 -6.16
C PHE A 245 18.53 -12.85 -5.68
N ASN A 246 18.77 -12.68 -4.39
CA ASN A 246 20.04 -13.04 -3.77
C ASN A 246 19.98 -14.52 -3.37
N THR A 247 20.76 -15.35 -4.04
CA THR A 247 20.77 -16.80 -3.82
C THR A 247 21.36 -17.20 -2.47
N ALA A 248 22.30 -16.39 -1.94
CA ALA A 248 22.93 -16.64 -0.65
C ALA A 248 21.97 -16.38 0.51
N SER A 249 21.29 -15.23 0.53
CA SER A 249 20.29 -14.90 1.56
C SER A 249 18.90 -15.49 1.27
N ARG A 250 18.67 -16.01 0.06
CA ARG A 250 17.38 -16.48 -0.44
C ARG A 250 16.26 -15.43 -0.39
N LYS A 251 16.62 -14.15 -0.60
CA LYS A 251 15.70 -13.00 -0.53
C LYS A 251 15.66 -12.21 -1.83
N PHE A 252 14.54 -11.56 -2.07
CA PHE A 252 14.44 -10.54 -3.11
C PHE A 252 15.16 -9.28 -2.65
N VAL A 253 15.87 -8.67 -3.59
CA VAL A 253 16.60 -7.42 -3.39
C VAL A 253 16.31 -6.47 -4.54
N GLU A 254 16.48 -5.17 -4.32
CA GLU A 254 16.41 -4.21 -5.41
C GLU A 254 17.55 -4.43 -6.42
N GLY A 255 17.26 -4.17 -7.69
CA GLY A 255 18.20 -4.40 -8.81
C GLY A 255 19.37 -3.42 -8.87
N PHE A 256 19.43 -2.44 -7.97
CA PHE A 256 20.43 -1.38 -7.92
C PHE A 256 21.46 -1.62 -6.82
N THR A 257 22.72 -1.22 -7.07
CA THR A 257 23.76 -1.25 -6.03
C THR A 257 23.37 -0.35 -4.85
N PRO A 258 23.50 -0.81 -3.60
CA PRO A 258 24.15 -2.06 -3.16
C PRO A 258 23.24 -3.31 -3.07
N ASN A 259 22.08 -3.34 -3.74
CA ASN A 259 21.08 -4.41 -3.70
C ASN A 259 20.45 -4.55 -2.31
N HIS A 260 19.86 -3.45 -1.80
CA HIS A 260 19.15 -3.50 -0.53
C HIS A 260 18.07 -4.57 -0.54
N GLU A 261 17.92 -5.23 0.58
CA GLU A 261 16.88 -6.23 0.79
C GLU A 261 15.50 -5.58 0.73
N ILE A 262 14.57 -6.21 0.02
CA ILE A 262 13.18 -5.76 -0.02
C ILE A 262 12.52 -6.12 1.31
N GLY A 263 11.96 -5.12 1.98
CA GLY A 263 11.28 -5.31 3.25
C GLY A 263 9.85 -5.86 3.08
N ILE A 264 9.06 -5.20 2.23
CA ILE A 264 7.69 -5.62 1.88
C ILE A 264 7.60 -5.77 0.37
N MET A 265 7.15 -6.94 -0.09
CA MET A 265 6.77 -7.21 -1.46
C MET A 265 5.27 -6.95 -1.63
N HIS A 266 4.87 -6.08 -2.55
CA HIS A 266 3.50 -5.65 -2.74
C HIS A 266 3.04 -5.90 -4.18
N LEU A 267 2.02 -6.72 -4.37
CA LEU A 267 1.52 -7.13 -5.69
C LEU A 267 0.50 -6.14 -6.28
N ALA A 268 0.61 -4.86 -5.91
CA ALA A 268 -0.31 -3.81 -6.34
C ALA A 268 -0.52 -3.78 -7.86
N GLY A 269 -1.78 -3.72 -8.28
CA GLY A 269 -2.16 -3.71 -9.69
C GLY A 269 -2.04 -5.06 -10.40
N GLY A 270 -1.56 -6.09 -9.70
CA GLY A 270 -1.32 -7.43 -10.22
C GLY A 270 -0.11 -7.55 -11.13
N ILE A 271 0.56 -8.70 -11.06
CA ILE A 271 1.64 -9.06 -11.96
C ILE A 271 1.07 -10.01 -12.99
N LYS A 272 0.90 -9.52 -14.20
CA LYS A 272 0.27 -10.27 -15.28
C LYS A 272 1.32 -10.90 -16.21
N ILE A 273 1.12 -12.19 -16.50
CA ILE A 273 1.89 -12.93 -17.51
C ILE A 273 0.87 -13.49 -18.49
N GLY A 274 0.76 -12.88 -19.66
CA GLY A 274 -0.35 -13.13 -20.56
C GLY A 274 -1.69 -12.71 -19.92
N SER A 275 -2.65 -13.64 -19.83
CA SER A 275 -3.95 -13.43 -19.17
C SER A 275 -3.93 -13.73 -17.66
N ASN A 276 -2.88 -14.34 -17.15
CA ASN A 276 -2.81 -14.82 -15.76
C ASN A 276 -2.28 -13.70 -14.84
N ASP A 277 -2.91 -13.58 -13.67
CA ASP A 277 -2.49 -12.65 -12.62
C ASP A 277 -1.92 -13.42 -11.45
N MET A 278 -0.68 -13.12 -11.07
CA MET A 278 0.06 -13.80 -9.99
C MET A 278 -0.68 -13.71 -8.63
N ARG A 279 -1.51 -12.70 -8.43
CA ARG A 279 -2.33 -12.62 -7.21
C ARG A 279 -3.29 -13.80 -7.06
N PHE A 280 -3.77 -14.35 -8.17
CA PHE A 280 -4.76 -15.43 -8.19
C PHE A 280 -4.17 -16.80 -8.61
N ASP A 281 -2.94 -16.81 -9.13
CA ASP A 281 -2.23 -18.03 -9.49
C ASP A 281 -0.89 -18.10 -8.74
N LYS A 282 -0.88 -18.82 -7.62
CA LYS A 282 0.32 -19.00 -6.79
C LYS A 282 1.44 -19.76 -7.49
N LYS A 283 1.11 -20.58 -8.49
CA LYS A 283 2.10 -21.39 -9.25
C LYS A 283 2.79 -20.57 -10.33
N LEU A 284 2.27 -19.36 -10.62
CA LEU A 284 2.84 -18.51 -11.64
C LEU A 284 4.24 -18.05 -11.22
N THR A 285 5.22 -18.32 -12.06
CA THR A 285 6.63 -17.91 -11.87
C THR A 285 7.10 -17.05 -13.02
N ILE A 286 8.13 -16.28 -12.78
CA ILE A 286 8.85 -15.51 -13.78
C ILE A 286 10.35 -15.70 -13.61
N LYS A 287 11.10 -15.46 -14.70
CA LYS A 287 12.56 -15.39 -14.64
C LYS A 287 13.00 -14.11 -13.92
N VAL A 288 13.61 -14.27 -12.76
CA VAL A 288 14.15 -13.20 -11.95
C VAL A 288 15.69 -13.25 -12.05
N PRO A 289 16.37 -12.13 -12.40
CA PRO A 289 17.83 -12.12 -12.39
C PRO A 289 18.35 -12.26 -10.95
N THR A 290 19.45 -12.97 -10.79
CA THR A 290 20.16 -13.08 -9.51
C THR A 290 21.18 -11.95 -9.35
N THR A 291 21.68 -11.77 -8.14
CA THR A 291 22.79 -10.86 -7.87
C THR A 291 24.12 -11.33 -8.48
N SER A 292 24.26 -12.63 -8.80
CA SER A 292 25.42 -13.21 -9.51
C SER A 292 25.35 -13.11 -11.04
N GLY A 293 24.21 -12.69 -11.60
CA GLY A 293 24.03 -12.52 -13.05
C GLY A 293 23.25 -13.64 -13.74
N ASP A 294 22.96 -14.73 -13.04
CA ASP A 294 22.12 -15.83 -13.53
C ASP A 294 20.64 -15.49 -13.42
N PHE A 295 19.76 -16.45 -13.79
CA PHE A 295 18.32 -16.34 -13.63
C PHE A 295 17.77 -17.49 -12.82
N VAL A 296 16.71 -17.19 -12.03
CA VAL A 296 15.94 -18.22 -11.30
C VAL A 296 14.44 -18.02 -11.55
N GLU A 297 13.69 -19.11 -11.60
CA GLU A 297 12.23 -19.06 -11.66
C GLU A 297 11.67 -18.80 -10.26
N LYS A 298 10.93 -17.71 -10.09
CA LYS A 298 10.34 -17.29 -8.81
C LYS A 298 8.93 -16.75 -8.98
N SER A 299 8.09 -17.03 -8.00
CA SER A 299 6.87 -16.30 -7.75
C SER A 299 7.17 -15.14 -6.80
N PHE A 300 6.51 -14.00 -7.00
CA PHE A 300 6.56 -12.90 -6.02
C PHE A 300 5.51 -13.08 -4.89
N ARG A 301 4.77 -14.19 -4.90
CA ARG A 301 3.89 -14.57 -3.78
C ARG A 301 4.71 -15.07 -2.60
N PHE A 302 4.16 -14.89 -1.40
CA PHE A 302 4.75 -15.50 -0.21
C PHE A 302 4.73 -17.02 -0.30
N ASN A 303 5.87 -17.62 -0.03
CA ASN A 303 6.02 -19.08 0.05
C ASN A 303 6.70 -19.41 1.37
N LYS A 304 5.96 -20.12 2.23
CA LYS A 304 6.54 -20.66 3.47
C LYS A 304 7.51 -21.76 3.06
N ASN A 305 8.83 -21.49 3.18
CA ASN A 305 9.87 -22.47 2.94
C ASN A 305 9.82 -23.57 3.99
#